data_7917a651fcaa468a283bcd78c2f6a971
#
_entry.id   7917a651fcaa468a283bcd78c2f6a971
#
_cell.length_a   1.000
_cell.length_b   1.000
_cell.length_c   1.000
_cell.angle_alpha   90.00
_cell.angle_beta   90.00
_cell.angle_gamma   90.00
#
_symmetry.space_group_name_H-M   'P 1'
#
loop_
_entity.id
_entity.type
_entity.pdbx_description
1 polymer ?
#
loop_
_entity_poly.entity_id
_entity_poly.type
_entity_poly.pdbx_seq_one_letter_code
_entity_poly.pdbx_strand_id
1 'polypeptide(L)'
;DASYPFLIQEKYRAGYFTHYAGEGTVRSAKLSYKGEEIDLCLCPTHAHFSQEGKTRILTLDPVTIEFNDLTVKLQTKEYFEEGSSNIKIERHILEMSNPDAEVTLNEYMVACYGTTEYSEDMSNIKLRIDGPEVKTIDYAYKCREEGVVGATEVSAVVPEIETRVSMTASDSAAEGYVKEGYAFSPMFTLGYKKTISDKEVFATWLNLAKAN
;
A
#
# COMPACT_ATOMS: atom_id res chain seq x y z
N ASP A 1 1.29 3.07 -17.05
CA ASP A 1 0.50 2.39 -16.06
C ASP A 1 0.44 3.24 -14.80
N ALA A 2 -0.74 3.79 -14.51
CA ALA A 2 -0.95 4.77 -13.42
C ALA A 2 -0.99 4.13 -12.02
N SER A 3 -0.93 2.82 -11.94
CA SER A 3 -0.87 2.09 -10.67
C SER A 3 0.53 2.02 -10.08
N TYR A 4 1.56 2.43 -10.82
CA TYR A 4 2.92 2.43 -10.31
C TYR A 4 3.18 3.66 -9.44
N PRO A 5 3.43 3.49 -8.17
CA PRO A 5 3.76 4.60 -7.31
C PRO A 5 5.18 5.06 -7.62
N PHE A 6 5.30 6.33 -7.69
CA PHE A 6 6.59 6.98 -7.76
C PHE A 6 7.21 7.09 -6.37
N LEU A 7 7.50 5.97 -5.74
CA LEU A 7 8.43 5.95 -4.61
C LEU A 7 9.84 6.13 -5.16
N ILE A 8 10.09 7.26 -5.79
CA ILE A 8 11.41 7.61 -6.24
C ILE A 8 12.12 8.29 -5.08
N GLN A 9 12.69 7.49 -4.19
CA GLN A 9 13.92 7.92 -3.57
C GLN A 9 15.07 7.44 -4.45
N GLU A 10 16.08 8.28 -4.62
CA GLU A 10 17.30 7.94 -5.38
C GLU A 10 17.96 6.65 -4.89
N LYS A 11 17.76 6.29 -3.63
CA LYS A 11 18.27 5.09 -2.97
C LYS A 11 17.46 3.82 -3.29
N TYR A 12 16.20 3.94 -3.76
CA TYR A 12 15.41 2.83 -4.24
C TYR A 12 15.50 2.75 -5.75
N ARG A 13 15.97 1.66 -6.28
CA ARG A 13 15.93 1.40 -7.71
C ARG A 13 14.53 0.90 -8.08
N ALA A 14 13.63 1.81 -8.44
CA ALA A 14 12.24 1.49 -8.77
C ALA A 14 12.08 0.34 -9.78
N GLY A 15 12.96 0.24 -10.78
CA GLY A 15 12.96 -0.87 -11.74
C GLY A 15 13.21 -2.26 -11.14
N TYR A 16 13.71 -2.30 -9.92
CA TYR A 16 13.96 -3.57 -9.22
C TYR A 16 12.67 -4.16 -8.65
N PHE A 17 11.71 -3.34 -8.31
CA PHE A 17 10.47 -3.76 -7.67
C PHE A 17 9.52 -4.49 -8.63
N THR A 18 9.52 -4.08 -9.89
CA THR A 18 8.63 -4.66 -10.89
C THR A 18 9.06 -6.05 -11.34
N HIS A 19 10.31 -6.43 -11.07
CA HIS A 19 10.89 -7.66 -11.62
C HIS A 19 10.88 -8.82 -10.64
N TYR A 20 10.84 -8.57 -9.33
CA TYR A 20 11.06 -9.59 -8.29
C TYR A 20 9.94 -9.71 -7.27
N ALA A 21 9.13 -8.71 -7.08
CA ALA A 21 7.90 -8.90 -6.36
C ALA A 21 6.98 -9.69 -7.29
N GLY A 22 6.81 -10.95 -7.13
CA GLY A 22 5.89 -11.76 -7.95
C GLY A 22 4.44 -11.25 -7.89
N GLU A 23 4.19 -10.24 -7.08
CA GLU A 23 2.98 -9.43 -6.97
C GLU A 23 3.13 -8.05 -7.64
N GLY A 24 4.27 -7.76 -8.24
CA GLY A 24 4.47 -6.78 -9.32
C GLY A 24 4.31 -5.31 -9.03
N THR A 25 3.95 -4.86 -7.85
CA THR A 25 3.65 -3.46 -7.58
C THR A 25 4.27 -2.97 -6.30
N VAL A 26 4.87 -1.81 -6.39
CA VAL A 26 5.38 -1.08 -5.23
C VAL A 26 4.22 -0.61 -4.36
N ARG A 27 3.06 -0.36 -4.96
CA ARG A 27 1.82 0.00 -4.28
C ARG A 27 0.63 -0.42 -5.11
N SER A 28 -0.36 -1.01 -4.46
CA SER A 28 -1.63 -1.35 -5.09
C SER A 28 -2.72 -1.51 -4.04
N ALA A 29 -3.90 -1.84 -4.51
CA ALA A 29 -4.97 -2.31 -3.66
C ALA A 29 -5.58 -3.58 -4.26
N LYS A 30 -6.09 -4.43 -3.39
CA LYS A 30 -6.82 -5.64 -3.75
C LYS A 30 -8.21 -5.58 -3.16
N LEU A 31 -9.19 -6.06 -3.91
CA LEU A 31 -10.52 -6.35 -3.40
C LEU A 31 -10.67 -7.85 -3.22
N SER A 32 -11.19 -8.26 -2.07
CA SER A 32 -11.47 -9.66 -1.77
C SER A 32 -12.94 -9.85 -1.39
N TYR A 33 -13.60 -10.84 -2.01
CA TYR A 33 -14.99 -11.18 -1.75
C TYR A 33 -15.19 -12.69 -1.88
N LYS A 34 -15.72 -13.33 -0.85
CA LYS A 34 -16.00 -14.79 -0.82
C LYS A 34 -14.83 -15.68 -1.27
N GLY A 35 -13.59 -15.26 -0.91
CA GLY A 35 -12.39 -16.02 -1.26
C GLY A 35 -11.82 -15.74 -2.66
N GLU A 36 -12.48 -14.92 -3.46
CA GLU A 36 -11.97 -14.38 -4.72
C GLU A 36 -11.22 -13.09 -4.44
N GLU A 37 -10.06 -12.88 -5.09
CA GLU A 37 -9.24 -11.68 -4.93
C GLU A 37 -8.90 -11.09 -6.30
N ILE A 38 -9.07 -9.78 -6.44
CA ILE A 38 -8.76 -9.03 -7.66
C ILE A 38 -7.84 -7.88 -7.30
N ASP A 39 -6.67 -7.84 -7.95
CA ASP A 39 -5.69 -6.76 -7.79
C ASP A 39 -6.01 -5.62 -8.75
N LEU A 40 -6.16 -4.41 -8.21
CA LEU A 40 -6.52 -3.21 -9.00
C LEU A 40 -5.42 -2.80 -9.98
N CYS A 41 -4.16 -3.19 -9.74
CA CYS A 41 -3.07 -2.90 -10.68
C CYS A 41 -3.23 -3.63 -12.01
N LEU A 42 -4.03 -4.71 -12.04
CA LEU A 42 -4.34 -5.47 -13.25
C LEU A 42 -5.57 -4.94 -14.00
N CYS A 43 -6.26 -3.93 -13.43
CA CYS A 43 -7.44 -3.33 -14.03
C CYS A 43 -7.02 -2.15 -14.94
N PRO A 44 -7.14 -2.28 -16.27
CA PRO A 44 -6.79 -1.19 -17.17
C PRO A 44 -7.71 0.02 -16.95
N THR A 45 -7.09 1.21 -16.89
CA THR A 45 -7.81 2.47 -16.71
C THR A 45 -7.03 3.63 -17.33
N HIS A 46 -7.69 4.75 -17.57
CA HIS A 46 -7.04 6.00 -17.97
C HIS A 46 -6.74 6.87 -16.76
N ALA A 47 -5.72 7.69 -16.89
CA ALA A 47 -5.27 8.59 -15.85
C ALA A 47 -5.33 10.05 -16.33
N HIS A 48 -5.83 10.92 -15.46
CA HIS A 48 -5.90 12.36 -15.68
C HIS A 48 -5.14 13.09 -14.57
N PHE A 49 -4.32 14.07 -14.97
CA PHE A 49 -3.67 14.95 -14.02
C PHE A 49 -4.36 16.30 -13.96
N SER A 50 -4.57 16.79 -12.74
CA SER A 50 -4.97 18.16 -12.46
C SER A 50 -4.06 18.77 -11.41
N GLN A 51 -4.15 20.08 -11.21
CA GLN A 51 -3.41 20.78 -10.18
C GLN A 51 -4.30 21.78 -9.46
N GLU A 52 -4.27 21.73 -8.14
CA GLU A 52 -4.94 22.65 -7.25
C GLU A 52 -3.90 23.30 -6.31
N GLY A 53 -3.54 24.55 -6.60
CA GLY A 53 -2.47 25.23 -5.87
C GLY A 53 -1.13 24.48 -5.99
N LYS A 54 -0.61 23.99 -4.88
CA LYS A 54 0.62 23.19 -4.81
C LYS A 54 0.38 21.67 -4.87
N THR A 55 -0.86 21.24 -4.95
CA THR A 55 -1.21 19.83 -4.98
C THR A 55 -1.46 19.37 -6.40
N ARG A 56 -0.73 18.37 -6.86
CA ARG A 56 -1.02 17.64 -8.10
C ARG A 56 -1.91 16.46 -7.77
N ILE A 57 -2.95 16.27 -8.57
CA ILE A 57 -3.93 15.21 -8.37
C ILE A 57 -3.90 14.30 -9.59
N LEU A 58 -3.63 13.02 -9.35
CA LEU A 58 -3.83 11.95 -10.32
C LEU A 58 -5.19 11.34 -10.06
N THR A 59 -6.07 11.41 -11.04
CA THR A 59 -7.38 10.75 -11.00
C THR A 59 -7.40 9.63 -12.02
N LEU A 60 -7.68 8.41 -11.58
CA LEU A 60 -7.94 7.27 -12.46
C LEU A 60 -9.43 7.25 -12.81
N ASP A 61 -9.74 6.90 -14.07
CA ASP A 61 -11.13 6.66 -14.45
C ASP A 61 -11.71 5.52 -13.61
N PRO A 62 -13.02 5.54 -13.32
CA PRO A 62 -13.66 4.47 -12.57
C PRO A 62 -13.49 3.12 -13.24
N VAL A 63 -13.13 2.11 -12.45
CA VAL A 63 -13.11 0.71 -12.88
C VAL A 63 -14.28 -0.04 -12.26
N THR A 64 -14.82 -1.01 -13.01
CA THR A 64 -15.81 -1.96 -12.50
C THR A 64 -15.12 -3.29 -12.24
N ILE A 65 -15.18 -3.74 -11.01
CA ILE A 65 -14.64 -5.01 -10.56
C ILE A 65 -15.81 -5.99 -10.50
N GLU A 66 -15.67 -7.12 -11.17
CA GLU A 66 -16.72 -8.14 -11.27
C GLU A 66 -16.30 -9.38 -10.49
N PHE A 67 -17.06 -9.73 -9.48
CA PHE A 67 -17.06 -11.03 -8.82
C PHE A 67 -18.26 -11.85 -9.34
N ASN A 68 -18.35 -13.12 -9.00
CA ASN A 68 -19.41 -14.00 -9.53
C ASN A 68 -20.85 -13.48 -9.31
N ASP A 69 -21.12 -12.86 -8.16
CA ASP A 69 -22.47 -12.38 -7.77
C ASP A 69 -22.45 -10.92 -7.25
N LEU A 70 -21.36 -10.19 -7.48
CA LEU A 70 -21.20 -8.81 -7.02
C LEU A 70 -20.39 -8.00 -8.01
N THR A 71 -20.81 -6.76 -8.25
CA THR A 71 -19.97 -5.77 -8.92
C THR A 71 -19.65 -4.62 -7.97
N VAL A 72 -18.40 -4.14 -8.03
CA VAL A 72 -17.92 -2.98 -7.28
C VAL A 72 -17.36 -1.97 -8.26
N LYS A 73 -17.90 -0.76 -8.28
CA LYS A 73 -17.36 0.34 -9.07
C LYS A 73 -16.52 1.23 -8.18
N LEU A 74 -15.25 1.42 -8.54
CA LEU A 74 -14.27 2.12 -7.74
C LEU A 74 -13.50 3.15 -8.57
N GLN A 75 -13.20 4.31 -7.96
CA GLN A 75 -12.32 5.33 -8.52
C GLN A 75 -11.16 5.59 -7.57
N THR A 76 -9.96 5.76 -8.11
CA THR A 76 -8.77 6.13 -7.35
C THR A 76 -8.40 7.59 -7.59
N LYS A 77 -8.02 8.30 -6.52
CA LYS A 77 -7.36 9.60 -6.59
C LYS A 77 -6.10 9.60 -5.74
N GLU A 78 -5.05 10.19 -6.26
CA GLU A 78 -3.77 10.34 -5.58
C GLU A 78 -3.36 11.80 -5.54
N TYR A 79 -2.89 12.24 -4.39
CA TYR A 79 -2.54 13.63 -4.13
C TYR A 79 -1.07 13.74 -3.79
N PHE A 80 -0.38 14.60 -4.53
CA PHE A 80 1.05 14.88 -4.39
C PHE A 80 1.23 16.36 -4.08
N GLU A 81 1.56 16.67 -2.85
CA GLU A 81 1.82 18.05 -2.43
C GLU A 81 3.28 18.41 -2.69
N GLU A 82 3.52 19.56 -3.35
CA GLU A 82 4.87 20.04 -3.63
C GLU A 82 5.65 20.30 -2.33
N GLY A 83 6.83 19.70 -2.23
CA GLY A 83 7.69 19.79 -1.05
C GLY A 83 7.31 18.83 0.09
N SER A 84 6.28 18.01 -0.09
CA SER A 84 5.90 16.97 0.87
C SER A 84 6.43 15.61 0.43
N SER A 85 6.81 14.78 1.39
CA SER A 85 7.09 13.34 1.18
C SER A 85 5.85 12.46 1.36
N ASN A 86 4.69 13.08 1.64
CA ASN A 86 3.43 12.38 1.81
C ASN A 86 2.68 12.24 0.48
N ILE A 87 2.17 11.05 0.25
CA ILE A 87 1.23 10.77 -0.84
C ILE A 87 -0.07 10.33 -0.19
N LYS A 88 -1.16 11.08 -0.45
CA LYS A 88 -2.50 10.66 -0.04
C LYS A 88 -3.13 9.88 -1.17
N ILE A 89 -3.77 8.77 -0.83
CA ILE A 89 -4.50 7.92 -1.76
C ILE A 89 -5.92 7.80 -1.27
N GLU A 90 -6.87 8.04 -2.15
CA GLU A 90 -8.29 7.85 -1.89
C GLU A 90 -8.85 6.76 -2.82
N ARG A 91 -9.55 5.79 -2.24
CA ARG A 91 -10.36 4.82 -2.94
C ARG A 91 -11.82 5.19 -2.72
N HIS A 92 -12.44 5.70 -3.75
CA HIS A 92 -13.84 6.07 -3.77
C HIS A 92 -14.66 4.87 -4.24
N ILE A 93 -15.41 4.24 -3.36
CA ILE A 93 -16.39 3.23 -3.71
C ILE A 93 -17.61 3.96 -4.25
N LEU A 94 -17.80 3.90 -5.56
CA LEU A 94 -18.88 4.65 -6.22
C LEU A 94 -20.21 3.91 -6.16
N GLU A 95 -20.17 2.58 -6.24
CA GLU A 95 -21.33 1.73 -6.28
C GLU A 95 -20.97 0.28 -5.97
N MET A 96 -21.79 -0.38 -5.17
CA MET A 96 -21.80 -1.82 -4.99
C MET A 96 -23.16 -2.37 -5.40
N SER A 97 -23.22 -3.38 -6.27
CA SER A 97 -24.50 -3.97 -6.72
C SER A 97 -25.27 -4.65 -5.58
N ASN A 98 -24.61 -5.01 -4.51
CA ASN A 98 -25.17 -5.42 -3.23
C ASN A 98 -24.49 -4.60 -2.11
N PRO A 99 -25.14 -3.58 -1.55
CA PRO A 99 -24.58 -2.72 -0.50
C PRO A 99 -24.26 -3.45 0.81
N ASP A 100 -24.91 -4.60 1.04
CA ASP A 100 -24.70 -5.42 2.26
C ASP A 100 -23.58 -6.46 2.09
N ALA A 101 -22.90 -6.49 0.94
CA ALA A 101 -21.82 -7.43 0.71
C ALA A 101 -20.57 -7.05 1.53
N GLU A 102 -19.98 -8.03 2.20
CA GLU A 102 -18.73 -7.88 2.94
C GLU A 102 -17.54 -7.99 1.99
N VAL A 103 -17.11 -6.86 1.42
CA VAL A 103 -15.92 -6.77 0.56
C VAL A 103 -14.78 -6.19 1.36
N THR A 104 -13.63 -6.86 1.33
CA THR A 104 -12.41 -6.34 1.95
C THR A 104 -11.57 -5.61 0.91
N LEU A 105 -11.26 -4.35 1.19
CA LEU A 105 -10.22 -3.58 0.49
C LEU A 105 -8.91 -3.74 1.27
N ASN A 106 -7.87 -4.18 0.59
CA ASN A 106 -6.51 -4.23 1.10
C ASN A 106 -5.65 -3.21 0.33
N GLU A 107 -5.39 -2.06 0.93
CA GLU A 107 -4.44 -1.06 0.40
C GLU A 107 -3.06 -1.37 0.93
N TYR A 108 -2.06 -1.53 0.05
CA TYR A 108 -0.73 -1.94 0.47
C TYR A 108 0.38 -1.32 -0.36
N MET A 109 1.56 -1.28 0.21
CA MET A 109 2.81 -1.07 -0.48
C MET A 109 3.76 -2.23 -0.22
N VAL A 110 4.50 -2.60 -1.24
CA VAL A 110 5.63 -3.53 -1.14
C VAL A 110 6.90 -2.74 -1.36
N ALA A 111 7.83 -2.85 -0.45
CA ALA A 111 9.17 -2.31 -0.61
C ALA A 111 10.17 -3.45 -0.68
N CYS A 112 11.02 -3.41 -1.69
CA CYS A 112 12.15 -4.31 -1.84
C CYS A 112 13.43 -3.49 -1.69
N TYR A 113 14.28 -3.90 -0.78
CA TYR A 113 15.60 -3.33 -0.61
C TYR A 113 16.61 -4.18 -1.38
N GLY A 114 16.96 -3.72 -2.59
CA GLY A 114 17.94 -4.39 -3.42
C GLY A 114 19.35 -3.87 -3.13
N THR A 115 20.21 -4.67 -2.51
CA THR A 115 21.66 -4.49 -2.63
C THR A 115 22.16 -5.38 -3.75
N THR A 116 23.12 -4.90 -4.54
CA THR A 116 23.86 -5.71 -5.51
C THR A 116 24.85 -6.64 -4.82
N GLU A 117 25.07 -6.45 -3.53
CA GLU A 117 25.90 -7.28 -2.68
C GLU A 117 24.98 -7.94 -1.65
N TYR A 118 25.00 -9.26 -1.62
CA TYR A 118 24.39 -10.05 -0.55
C TYR A 118 25.14 -9.73 0.75
N SER A 119 24.67 -8.74 1.49
CA SER A 119 25.10 -8.61 2.86
C SER A 119 24.28 -9.58 3.69
N GLU A 120 24.93 -10.49 4.38
CA GLU A 120 24.31 -11.43 5.32
C GLU A 120 23.62 -10.71 6.50
N ASP A 121 23.80 -9.40 6.61
CA ASP A 121 23.37 -8.58 7.75
C ASP A 121 22.21 -7.66 7.44
N MET A 122 21.14 -8.23 6.91
CA MET A 122 19.86 -7.51 6.70
C MET A 122 18.95 -7.61 7.94
N SER A 123 19.47 -8.07 9.07
CA SER A 123 18.79 -8.19 10.35
C SER A 123 18.35 -6.84 10.96
N ASN A 124 18.67 -5.73 10.29
CA ASN A 124 18.44 -4.39 10.84
C ASN A 124 17.11 -3.75 10.41
N ILE A 125 16.37 -4.36 9.46
CA ILE A 125 15.04 -3.84 9.07
C ILE A 125 14.07 -4.16 10.19
N LYS A 126 13.39 -3.12 10.68
CA LYS A 126 12.36 -3.24 11.70
C LYS A 126 11.02 -2.84 11.13
N LEU A 127 10.06 -3.76 11.21
CA LEU A 127 8.67 -3.52 10.88
C LEU A 127 7.90 -3.24 12.17
N ARG A 128 7.05 -2.24 12.17
CA ARG A 128 6.34 -1.81 13.37
C ARG A 128 4.90 -1.44 13.06
N ILE A 129 4.02 -1.81 13.97
CA ILE A 129 2.63 -1.35 14.02
C ILE A 129 2.45 -0.57 15.32
N ASP A 130 1.96 0.66 15.22
CA ASP A 130 1.54 1.49 16.32
C ASP A 130 0.00 1.55 16.34
N GLY A 131 -0.60 1.45 17.53
CA GLY A 131 -2.05 1.44 17.71
C GLY A 131 -2.43 1.07 19.13
N PRO A 132 -3.63 0.50 19.35
CA PRO A 132 -4.05 -0.01 20.66
C PRO A 132 -3.09 -1.07 21.23
N GLU A 133 -2.42 -1.78 20.34
CA GLU A 133 -1.33 -2.69 20.62
C GLU A 133 -0.14 -2.31 19.74
N VAL A 134 1.07 -2.37 20.30
CA VAL A 134 2.30 -2.14 19.54
C VAL A 134 2.92 -3.49 19.21
N LYS A 135 3.14 -3.74 17.91
CA LYS A 135 3.85 -4.92 17.43
C LYS A 135 5.10 -4.55 16.67
N THR A 136 6.14 -5.34 16.83
CA THR A 136 7.41 -5.16 16.11
C THR A 136 7.90 -6.50 15.58
N ILE A 137 8.34 -6.51 14.33
CA ILE A 137 9.02 -7.65 13.70
C ILE A 137 10.45 -7.21 13.36
N ASP A 138 11.43 -7.87 13.94
CA ASP A 138 12.80 -7.83 13.43
C ASP A 138 12.86 -8.74 12.20
N TYR A 139 13.25 -8.19 11.07
CA TYR A 139 13.19 -8.88 9.78
C TYR A 139 14.14 -10.10 9.77
N ALA A 140 13.64 -11.25 9.40
CA ALA A 140 14.39 -12.52 9.45
C ALA A 140 14.05 -13.50 8.30
N TYR A 141 13.50 -13.01 7.18
CA TYR A 141 13.12 -13.82 6.01
C TYR A 141 12.12 -14.98 6.30
N LYS A 142 11.26 -14.81 7.27
CA LYS A 142 10.33 -15.87 7.72
C LYS A 142 8.91 -15.73 7.19
N CYS A 143 8.66 -14.75 6.32
CA CYS A 143 7.32 -14.46 5.77
C CYS A 143 6.24 -14.24 6.85
N ARG A 144 6.63 -13.73 8.02
CA ARG A 144 5.70 -13.44 9.11
C ARG A 144 4.81 -12.25 8.74
N GLU A 145 3.56 -12.34 9.12
CA GLU A 145 2.60 -11.24 9.03
C GLU A 145 2.06 -10.97 10.43
N GLU A 146 2.00 -9.70 10.80
CA GLU A 146 1.36 -9.21 12.02
C GLU A 146 0.36 -8.13 11.66
N GLY A 147 -0.80 -8.12 12.31
CA GLY A 147 -1.85 -7.13 12.13
C GLY A 147 -2.40 -6.62 13.45
N VAL A 148 -2.90 -5.38 13.45
CA VAL A 148 -3.58 -4.75 14.58
C VAL A 148 -4.77 -3.96 14.05
N VAL A 149 -5.97 -4.30 14.51
CA VAL A 149 -7.17 -3.50 14.24
C VAL A 149 -7.07 -2.17 15.00
N GLY A 150 -7.35 -1.07 14.31
CA GLY A 150 -7.19 0.26 14.88
C GLY A 150 -5.75 0.76 14.90
N ALA A 151 -4.88 0.18 14.09
CA ALA A 151 -3.52 0.67 13.94
C ALA A 151 -3.52 2.13 13.48
N THR A 152 -2.78 2.96 14.19
CA THR A 152 -2.60 4.38 13.82
C THR A 152 -1.52 4.58 12.78
N GLU A 153 -0.53 3.68 12.77
CA GLU A 153 0.55 3.69 11.78
C GLU A 153 1.14 2.28 11.62
N VAL A 154 1.50 1.94 10.39
CA VAL A 154 2.38 0.82 10.07
C VAL A 154 3.65 1.36 9.42
N SER A 155 4.82 0.86 9.81
CA SER A 155 6.08 1.42 9.35
C SER A 155 7.20 0.39 9.22
N ALA A 156 8.19 0.75 8.42
CA ALA A 156 9.45 0.05 8.29
C ALA A 156 10.62 1.04 8.40
N VAL A 157 11.64 0.65 9.13
CA VAL A 157 12.92 1.36 9.20
C VAL A 157 13.96 0.50 8.52
N VAL A 158 14.65 1.10 7.53
CA VAL A 158 15.74 0.50 6.77
C VAL A 158 17.01 1.29 7.06
N PRO A 159 17.81 0.89 8.07
CA PRO A 159 18.93 1.68 8.58
C PRO A 159 20.01 1.94 7.54
N GLU A 160 20.30 0.99 6.67
CA GLU A 160 21.38 1.10 5.67
C GLU A 160 21.18 2.25 4.68
N ILE A 161 19.94 2.66 4.48
CA ILE A 161 19.57 3.81 3.64
C ILE A 161 19.01 4.97 4.45
N GLU A 162 19.12 4.91 5.77
CA GLU A 162 18.61 5.93 6.68
C GLU A 162 17.15 6.33 6.38
N THR A 163 16.31 5.38 6.03
CA THR A 163 14.95 5.65 5.56
C THR A 163 13.91 4.96 6.42
N ARG A 164 12.87 5.71 6.76
CA ARG A 164 11.63 5.23 7.33
C ARG A 164 10.51 5.39 6.33
N VAL A 165 9.80 4.32 6.09
CA VAL A 165 8.57 4.30 5.29
C VAL A 165 7.41 4.03 6.23
N SER A 166 6.32 4.77 6.10
CA SER A 166 5.13 4.51 6.91
C SER A 166 3.84 4.72 6.14
N MET A 167 2.80 4.04 6.59
CA MET A 167 1.43 4.24 6.12
C MET A 167 0.51 4.51 7.31
N THR A 168 -0.48 5.36 7.07
CA THR A 168 -1.61 5.61 7.99
C THR A 168 -2.91 5.49 7.21
N ALA A 169 -4.03 5.28 7.92
CA ALA A 169 -5.35 5.19 7.31
C ALA A 169 -6.34 6.16 7.96
N SER A 170 -7.36 6.56 7.21
CA SER A 170 -8.43 7.47 7.69
C SER A 170 -9.39 6.80 8.67
N ASP A 171 -9.45 5.49 8.69
CA ASP A 171 -10.44 4.73 9.45
C ASP A 171 -9.79 3.94 10.58
N SER A 172 -10.21 4.23 11.79
CA SER A 172 -9.75 3.53 12.99
C SER A 172 -10.26 2.08 13.12
N ALA A 173 -11.19 1.65 12.27
CA ALA A 173 -11.64 0.26 12.20
C ALA A 173 -10.78 -0.58 11.24
N ALA A 174 -9.92 0.04 10.44
CA ALA A 174 -9.02 -0.67 9.55
C ALA A 174 -7.96 -1.46 10.35
N GLU A 175 -7.62 -2.63 9.85
CA GLU A 175 -6.49 -3.41 10.35
C GLU A 175 -5.23 -2.98 9.62
N GLY A 176 -4.30 -2.35 10.34
CA GLY A 176 -2.94 -2.10 9.85
C GLY A 176 -2.09 -3.35 10.00
N TYR A 177 -1.31 -3.69 8.99
CA TYR A 177 -0.45 -4.87 9.03
C TYR A 177 0.92 -4.62 8.43
N VAL A 178 1.87 -5.43 8.88
CA VAL A 178 3.22 -5.52 8.31
C VAL A 178 3.52 -6.98 7.99
N LYS A 179 4.22 -7.21 6.89
CA LYS A 179 4.58 -8.55 6.44
C LYS A 179 6.01 -8.61 5.94
N GLU A 180 6.75 -9.61 6.37
CA GLU A 180 8.00 -9.98 5.73
C GLU A 180 7.73 -10.70 4.42
N GLY A 181 8.43 -10.33 3.37
CA GLY A 181 8.44 -11.06 2.11
C GLY A 181 9.70 -11.90 1.97
N TYR A 182 9.70 -12.74 0.97
CA TYR A 182 10.87 -13.49 0.55
C TYR A 182 11.06 -13.32 -0.96
N ALA A 183 12.19 -12.76 -1.32
CA ALA A 183 12.67 -12.66 -2.69
C ALA A 183 14.21 -12.74 -2.66
N PHE A 184 14.87 -12.51 -3.78
CA PHE A 184 16.34 -12.43 -3.85
C PHE A 184 16.93 -11.26 -3.04
N SER A 185 16.10 -10.39 -2.53
CA SER A 185 16.44 -9.29 -1.63
C SER A 185 15.33 -9.13 -0.58
N PRO A 186 15.62 -8.48 0.56
CA PRO A 186 14.62 -8.22 1.57
C PRO A 186 13.43 -7.48 0.98
N MET A 187 12.27 -8.01 1.23
CA MET A 187 11.02 -7.44 0.81
C MET A 187 10.09 -7.37 2.01
N PHE A 188 9.38 -6.28 2.14
CA PHE A 188 8.33 -6.16 3.16
C PHE A 188 7.10 -5.48 2.59
N THR A 189 5.97 -5.76 3.20
CA THR A 189 4.70 -5.12 2.89
C THR A 189 4.22 -4.34 4.10
N LEU A 190 3.74 -3.14 3.86
CA LEU A 190 2.95 -2.33 4.79
C LEU A 190 1.57 -2.17 4.19
N GLY A 191 0.51 -2.28 4.99
CA GLY A 191 -0.82 -2.12 4.44
C GLY A 191 -1.92 -1.97 5.47
N TYR A 192 -3.12 -1.71 4.94
CA TYR A 192 -4.36 -1.62 5.69
C TYR A 192 -5.45 -2.44 5.01
N LYS A 193 -6.12 -3.28 5.79
CA LYS A 193 -7.29 -4.05 5.36
C LYS A 193 -8.55 -3.43 5.98
N LYS A 194 -9.58 -3.25 5.20
CA LYS A 194 -10.86 -2.73 5.66
C LYS A 194 -12.02 -3.35 4.91
N THR A 195 -13.09 -3.72 5.62
CA THR A 195 -14.38 -4.00 5.00
C THR A 195 -14.99 -2.68 4.53
N ILE A 196 -15.24 -2.57 3.23
CA ILE A 196 -15.75 -1.34 2.60
C ILE A 196 -17.27 -1.37 2.49
N SER A 197 -17.86 -0.17 2.44
CA SER A 197 -19.29 0.06 2.25
C SER A 197 -19.56 0.77 0.91
N ASP A 198 -20.80 0.66 0.43
CA ASP A 198 -21.25 1.42 -0.73
C ASP A 198 -21.10 2.94 -0.50
N LYS A 199 -20.64 3.66 -1.51
CA LYS A 199 -20.42 5.12 -1.51
C LYS A 199 -19.45 5.63 -0.44
N GLU A 200 -18.55 4.77 0.02
CA GLU A 200 -17.51 5.12 0.97
C GLU A 200 -16.25 5.67 0.28
N VAL A 201 -15.51 6.50 1.02
CA VAL A 201 -14.14 6.89 0.67
C VAL A 201 -13.20 6.39 1.74
N PHE A 202 -12.27 5.53 1.35
CA PHE A 202 -11.18 5.09 2.19
C PHE A 202 -9.89 5.80 1.77
N ALA A 203 -9.27 6.52 2.70
CA ALA A 203 -8.02 7.22 2.45
C ALA A 203 -6.86 6.64 3.24
N THR A 204 -5.70 6.55 2.58
CA THR A 204 -4.43 6.20 3.19
C THR A 204 -3.38 7.25 2.85
N TRP A 205 -2.37 7.36 3.69
CA TRP A 205 -1.21 8.21 3.45
C TRP A 205 0.04 7.36 3.51
N LEU A 206 0.88 7.53 2.51
CA LEU A 206 2.22 6.97 2.47
C LEU A 206 3.22 8.08 2.72
N ASN A 207 4.16 7.87 3.63
CA ASN A 207 5.18 8.83 3.99
C ASN A 207 6.58 8.21 3.91
N LEU A 208 7.52 8.98 3.36
CA LEU A 208 8.94 8.68 3.36
C LEU A 208 9.66 9.73 4.19
N ALA A 209 10.41 9.30 5.18
CA ALA A 209 11.17 10.17 6.07
C ALA A 209 12.59 9.65 6.26
N LYS A 210 13.47 10.53 6.72
CA LYS A 210 14.78 10.09 7.22
C LYS A 210 14.56 9.31 8.51
N ALA A 211 15.19 8.13 8.62
CA ALA A 211 15.23 7.40 9.88
C ALA A 211 16.13 8.17 10.88
N ASN A 212 15.58 8.43 12.06
CA ASN A 212 16.33 9.04 13.17
C ASN A 212 16.99 7.95 14.00
#